data_212e804f2cff16663609a90517b19b74
#
_entry.id   212e804f2cff16663609a90517b19b74
#
_cell.length_a   1.000
_cell.length_b   1.000
_cell.length_c   1.000
_cell.angle_alpha   90.00
_cell.angle_beta   90.00
_cell.angle_gamma   90.00
#
_symmetry.space_group_name_H-M   'P 1'
#
loop_
_entity.id
_entity.type
_entity.pdbx_description
1 polymer ?
#
loop_
_entity_poly.entity_id
_entity_poly.type
_entity_poly.pdbx_seq_one_letter_code
_entity_poly.pdbx_strand_id
1 'polypeptide(L)'
;MSEIFTPEDLKTVIRVVQQRRTFKVMGDVEGPVQIDSQTAQKNRTIVLESVKAADSAPFHYDRQCDNVPQPWRVNILWHQSCQKVASNFYQWFDDVKPGNKLPSMLSACGACVLVSWLPQFDGAGDEEIAKSKQIQIDQEHLAAASAYVQNLMLLLTAANMGTYWSSGGQFRTREMMDRLSMSAPRQLLAAVFVEFPETNGDATQRVPGKLADARANLEHWMDVVQL
;
A
#
# COMPACT_ATOMS: atom_id res chain seq x y z
N MET A 1 15.83 -2.11 -34.03
CA MET A 1 14.84 -2.32 -32.95
C MET A 1 13.86 -1.15 -33.04
N SER A 2 12.57 -1.41 -33.24
CA SER A 2 11.55 -0.37 -33.11
C SER A 2 11.59 0.18 -31.68
N GLU A 3 11.53 1.48 -31.51
CA GLU A 3 11.40 2.09 -30.18
C GLU A 3 10.14 1.54 -29.52
N ILE A 4 10.28 0.92 -28.34
CA ILE A 4 9.16 0.36 -27.60
C ILE A 4 8.33 1.47 -26.97
N PHE A 5 8.97 2.60 -26.62
CA PHE A 5 8.35 3.77 -25.99
C PHE A 5 8.68 5.05 -26.75
N THR A 6 7.77 5.99 -26.70
CA THR A 6 7.87 7.31 -27.34
C THR A 6 8.18 8.40 -26.29
N PRO A 7 8.63 9.60 -26.73
CA PRO A 7 8.76 10.75 -25.83
C PRO A 7 7.45 11.13 -25.12
N GLU A 8 6.29 10.85 -25.70
CA GLU A 8 4.99 11.11 -25.08
C GLU A 8 4.69 10.15 -23.95
N ASP A 9 5.13 8.89 -24.06
CA ASP A 9 5.03 7.92 -22.96
C ASP A 9 5.83 8.39 -21.75
N LEU A 10 7.05 8.89 -21.97
CA LEU A 10 7.88 9.46 -20.90
C LEU A 10 7.17 10.65 -20.22
N LYS A 11 6.59 11.59 -20.98
CA LYS A 11 5.84 12.72 -20.43
C LYS A 11 4.64 12.24 -19.59
N THR A 12 3.96 11.20 -20.05
CA THR A 12 2.82 10.62 -19.33
C THR A 12 3.26 10.03 -18.00
N VAL A 13 4.36 9.26 -17.97
CA VAL A 13 4.93 8.69 -16.74
C VAL A 13 5.36 9.82 -15.78
N ILE A 14 6.08 10.83 -16.27
CA ILE A 14 6.49 11.99 -15.46
C ILE A 14 5.26 12.66 -14.83
N ARG A 15 4.20 12.90 -15.60
CA ARG A 15 2.95 13.50 -15.12
C ARG A 15 2.33 12.68 -13.99
N VAL A 16 2.22 11.35 -14.15
CA VAL A 16 1.68 10.46 -13.12
C VAL A 16 2.51 10.54 -11.83
N VAL A 17 3.84 10.45 -11.94
CA VAL A 17 4.77 10.56 -10.80
C VAL A 17 4.60 11.90 -10.08
N GLN A 18 4.51 13.00 -10.82
CA GLN A 18 4.35 14.35 -10.27
C GLN A 18 2.97 14.58 -9.65
N GLN A 19 1.92 13.97 -10.20
CA GLN A 19 0.55 14.12 -9.71
C GLN A 19 0.23 13.20 -8.53
N ARG A 20 0.98 12.10 -8.34
CA ARG A 20 0.76 11.24 -7.18
C ARG A 20 0.92 12.04 -5.88
N ARG A 21 -0.13 12.13 -5.13
CA ARG A 21 -0.17 12.79 -3.81
C ARG A 21 -0.77 11.85 -2.78
N THR A 22 -0.38 12.06 -1.54
CA THR A 22 -0.97 11.36 -0.40
C THR A 22 -2.23 12.08 0.04
N PHE A 23 -3.38 11.41 -0.08
CA PHE A 23 -4.64 11.88 0.46
C PHE A 23 -5.15 10.90 1.51
N LYS A 24 -5.33 11.39 2.73
CA LYS A 24 -6.12 10.67 3.74
C LYS A 24 -7.57 11.03 3.52
N VAL A 25 -8.38 10.04 3.24
CA VAL A 25 -9.82 10.22 3.17
C VAL A 25 -10.41 9.76 4.48
N MET A 26 -11.21 10.61 5.09
CA MET A 26 -11.86 10.37 6.38
C MET A 26 -13.36 10.38 6.16
N GLY A 27 -14.07 9.44 6.76
CA GLY A 27 -15.52 9.34 6.73
C GLY A 27 -16.10 9.09 8.11
N ASP A 28 -17.41 9.12 8.20
CA ASP A 28 -18.12 8.75 9.40
C ASP A 28 -18.29 7.23 9.49
N VAL A 29 -17.99 6.64 10.63
CA VAL A 29 -18.14 5.21 10.89
C VAL A 29 -19.63 4.82 11.02
N GLU A 30 -20.45 5.71 11.58
CA GLU A 30 -21.89 5.50 11.74
C GLU A 30 -22.68 5.75 10.44
N GLY A 31 -22.12 6.62 9.57
CA GLY A 31 -22.69 6.95 8.27
C GLY A 31 -21.71 6.69 7.14
N PRO A 32 -21.25 5.43 6.92
CA PRO A 32 -20.20 5.16 5.97
C PRO A 32 -20.62 5.50 4.53
N VAL A 33 -19.64 5.87 3.71
CA VAL A 33 -19.85 6.15 2.28
C VAL A 33 -20.54 4.96 1.62
N GLN A 34 -21.56 5.24 0.80
CA GLN A 34 -22.25 4.21 0.03
C GLN A 34 -21.71 4.16 -1.40
N ILE A 35 -21.47 2.96 -1.90
CA ILE A 35 -21.00 2.72 -3.27
C ILE A 35 -21.99 1.75 -3.91
N ASP A 36 -22.60 2.16 -5.02
CA ASP A 36 -23.47 1.28 -5.78
C ASP A 36 -22.70 0.11 -6.40
N SER A 37 -23.42 -0.97 -6.74
CA SER A 37 -22.82 -2.21 -7.22
C SER A 37 -22.07 -2.07 -8.55
N GLN A 38 -22.54 -1.19 -9.45
CA GLN A 38 -21.91 -0.98 -10.75
C GLN A 38 -20.56 -0.23 -10.58
N THR A 39 -20.57 0.84 -9.80
CA THR A 39 -19.36 1.60 -9.43
C THR A 39 -18.37 0.72 -8.69
N ALA A 40 -18.83 -0.09 -7.73
CA ALA A 40 -17.98 -1.02 -7.00
C ALA A 40 -17.31 -2.04 -7.94
N GLN A 41 -18.08 -2.63 -8.88
CA GLN A 41 -17.54 -3.62 -9.82
C GLN A 41 -16.55 -3.01 -10.80
N LYS A 42 -16.83 -1.82 -11.36
CA LYS A 42 -15.92 -1.09 -12.25
C LYS A 42 -14.58 -0.82 -11.55
N ASN A 43 -14.62 -0.23 -10.38
CA ASN A 43 -13.41 0.14 -9.64
C ASN A 43 -12.64 -1.08 -9.11
N ARG A 44 -13.35 -2.17 -8.76
CA ARG A 44 -12.73 -3.44 -8.40
C ARG A 44 -11.86 -3.97 -9.54
N THR A 45 -12.33 -3.92 -10.78
CA THR A 45 -11.55 -4.33 -11.97
C THR A 45 -10.28 -3.52 -12.09
N ILE A 46 -10.36 -2.19 -11.99
CA ILE A 46 -9.20 -1.29 -12.08
C ILE A 46 -8.18 -1.58 -10.96
N VAL A 47 -8.64 -1.76 -9.73
CA VAL A 47 -7.75 -2.10 -8.60
C VAL A 47 -7.05 -3.44 -8.83
N LEU A 48 -7.76 -4.47 -9.30
CA LEU A 48 -7.18 -5.78 -9.58
C LEU A 48 -6.17 -5.74 -10.73
N GLU A 49 -6.44 -4.99 -11.79
CA GLU A 49 -5.50 -4.77 -12.89
C GLU A 49 -4.23 -4.03 -12.39
N SER A 50 -4.41 -3.02 -11.54
CA SER A 50 -3.30 -2.30 -10.92
C SER A 50 -2.45 -3.20 -10.01
N VAL A 51 -3.09 -4.06 -9.21
CA VAL A 51 -2.41 -5.05 -8.35
C VAL A 51 -1.59 -6.04 -9.21
N LYS A 52 -2.16 -6.52 -10.32
CA LYS A 52 -1.44 -7.42 -11.25
C LYS A 52 -0.27 -6.72 -11.93
N ALA A 53 -0.46 -5.51 -12.44
CA ALA A 53 0.59 -4.78 -13.14
C ALA A 53 1.72 -4.34 -12.19
N ALA A 54 1.41 -4.05 -10.93
CA ALA A 54 2.40 -3.72 -9.92
C ALA A 54 3.37 -4.89 -9.62
N ASP A 55 2.98 -6.14 -9.92
CA ASP A 55 3.80 -7.34 -9.77
C ASP A 55 5.06 -7.35 -10.69
N SER A 56 5.13 -6.43 -11.65
CA SER A 56 6.36 -6.15 -12.41
C SER A 56 7.45 -5.44 -11.59
N ALA A 57 7.26 -5.23 -10.29
CA ALA A 57 8.30 -4.71 -9.41
C ALA A 57 9.50 -5.65 -9.38
N PRO A 58 10.74 -5.10 -9.44
CA PRO A 58 11.93 -5.93 -9.41
C PRO A 58 12.15 -6.55 -8.03
N PHE A 59 12.66 -7.78 -8.00
CA PHE A 59 13.22 -8.40 -6.81
C PHE A 59 14.50 -9.16 -7.17
N HIS A 60 15.47 -9.13 -6.28
CA HIS A 60 16.81 -9.69 -6.53
C HIS A 60 16.95 -11.12 -5.98
N TYR A 61 16.37 -11.37 -4.82
CA TYR A 61 16.32 -12.70 -4.22
C TYR A 61 14.88 -13.21 -4.21
N ASP A 62 14.69 -14.47 -4.59
CA ASP A 62 13.41 -15.12 -4.47
C ASP A 62 13.12 -15.53 -3.01
N ARG A 63 11.87 -15.44 -2.62
CA ARG A 63 11.39 -15.87 -1.33
C ARG A 63 10.50 -17.11 -1.49
N GLN A 64 11.11 -18.27 -1.70
CA GLN A 64 10.38 -19.52 -1.89
C GLN A 64 9.49 -19.84 -0.68
N CYS A 65 8.25 -19.34 -0.74
CA CYS A 65 7.23 -19.60 0.25
C CYS A 65 5.93 -19.91 -0.50
N ASP A 66 5.34 -21.04 -0.22
CA ASP A 66 4.11 -21.50 -0.89
C ASP A 66 4.24 -21.62 -2.43
N ASN A 67 5.42 -21.93 -2.93
CA ASN A 67 5.77 -21.97 -4.37
C ASN A 67 5.61 -20.61 -5.07
N VAL A 68 5.69 -19.49 -4.34
CA VAL A 68 5.62 -18.14 -4.87
C VAL A 68 6.95 -17.44 -4.62
N PRO A 69 7.73 -17.09 -5.67
CA PRO A 69 9.06 -16.52 -5.52
C PRO A 69 9.04 -15.06 -5.02
N GLN A 70 7.98 -14.31 -5.29
CA GLN A 70 7.87 -12.92 -4.89
C GLN A 70 7.96 -12.78 -3.36
N PRO A 71 8.73 -11.80 -2.83
CA PRO A 71 8.84 -11.58 -1.40
C PRO A 71 7.64 -10.83 -0.79
N TRP A 72 6.61 -10.53 -1.56
CA TRP A 72 5.40 -9.87 -1.10
C TRP A 72 4.17 -10.76 -1.20
N ARG A 73 3.14 -10.40 -0.41
CA ARG A 73 1.78 -10.95 -0.49
C ARG A 73 0.79 -9.80 -0.36
N VAL A 74 -0.36 -9.94 -1.03
CA VAL A 74 -1.38 -8.91 -1.11
C VAL A 74 -2.71 -9.46 -0.63
N ASN A 75 -3.35 -8.75 0.29
CA ASN A 75 -4.72 -9.00 0.74
C ASN A 75 -5.54 -7.74 0.47
N ILE A 76 -6.75 -7.87 -0.05
CA ILE A 76 -7.59 -6.73 -0.38
C ILE A 76 -8.87 -6.77 0.45
N LEU A 77 -9.10 -5.72 1.23
CA LEU A 77 -10.39 -5.45 1.83
C LEU A 77 -11.16 -4.55 0.88
N TRP A 78 -12.26 -5.05 0.36
CA TRP A 78 -13.19 -4.25 -0.43
C TRP A 78 -14.05 -3.40 0.47
N HIS A 79 -14.71 -2.41 -0.08
CA HIS A 79 -15.52 -1.41 0.62
C HIS A 79 -16.35 -1.98 1.78
N GLN A 80 -17.19 -2.99 1.53
CA GLN A 80 -18.01 -3.63 2.58
C GLN A 80 -17.17 -4.26 3.70
N SER A 81 -16.03 -4.87 3.36
CA SER A 81 -15.10 -5.44 4.35
C SER A 81 -14.41 -4.33 5.14
N CYS A 82 -14.06 -3.22 4.49
CA CYS A 82 -13.53 -2.04 5.16
C CYS A 82 -14.52 -1.49 6.19
N GLN A 83 -15.78 -1.34 5.82
CA GLN A 83 -16.85 -0.90 6.72
C GLN A 83 -17.05 -1.86 7.89
N LYS A 84 -17.03 -3.17 7.64
CA LYS A 84 -17.14 -4.19 8.68
C LYS A 84 -15.96 -4.11 9.67
N VAL A 85 -14.75 -3.88 9.20
CA VAL A 85 -13.58 -3.68 10.08
C VAL A 85 -13.73 -2.37 10.86
N ALA A 86 -14.18 -1.29 10.21
CA ALA A 86 -14.38 0.01 10.86
C ALA A 86 -15.40 -0.07 12.01
N SER A 87 -16.56 -0.68 11.78
CA SER A 87 -17.65 -0.78 12.77
C SER A 87 -17.31 -1.67 13.97
N ASN A 88 -16.48 -2.71 13.77
CA ASN A 88 -16.08 -3.60 14.85
C ASN A 88 -14.74 -3.23 15.50
N PHE A 89 -14.09 -2.16 15.05
CA PHE A 89 -12.72 -1.84 15.43
C PHE A 89 -12.52 -1.72 16.94
N TYR A 90 -13.33 -0.93 17.62
CA TYR A 90 -13.22 -0.72 19.08
C TYR A 90 -13.72 -1.90 19.91
N GLN A 91 -14.50 -2.80 19.32
CA GLN A 91 -14.85 -4.07 19.95
C GLN A 91 -13.69 -5.06 19.91
N TRP A 92 -12.87 -5.00 18.85
CA TRP A 92 -11.71 -5.90 18.69
C TRP A 92 -10.47 -5.37 19.43
N PHE A 93 -10.38 -4.07 19.67
CA PHE A 93 -9.25 -3.38 20.28
C PHE A 93 -9.73 -2.46 21.39
N ASP A 94 -10.03 -3.05 22.54
CA ASP A 94 -10.54 -2.34 23.73
C ASP A 94 -9.51 -1.42 24.40
N ASP A 95 -8.21 -1.69 24.17
CA ASP A 95 -7.09 -0.86 24.61
C ASP A 95 -6.85 0.40 23.74
N VAL A 96 -7.47 0.47 22.56
CA VAL A 96 -7.31 1.61 21.65
C VAL A 96 -8.26 2.74 22.01
N LYS A 97 -7.68 3.90 22.29
CA LYS A 97 -8.45 5.10 22.66
C LYS A 97 -9.37 5.56 21.52
N PRO A 98 -10.55 6.10 21.84
CA PRO A 98 -11.41 6.80 20.89
C PRO A 98 -10.65 7.90 20.12
N GLY A 99 -10.99 8.09 18.83
CA GLY A 99 -10.31 9.05 17.96
C GLY A 99 -9.18 8.46 17.12
N ASN A 100 -8.98 7.15 17.16
CA ASN A 100 -8.13 6.48 16.19
C ASN A 100 -8.65 6.72 14.76
N LYS A 101 -7.74 7.11 13.86
CA LYS A 101 -8.11 7.48 12.49
C LYS A 101 -8.38 6.29 11.58
N LEU A 102 -7.99 5.08 11.99
CA LEU A 102 -8.11 3.89 11.15
C LEU A 102 -9.57 3.55 10.81
N PRO A 103 -10.52 3.52 11.77
CA PRO A 103 -11.93 3.27 11.46
C PRO A 103 -12.50 4.31 10.48
N SER A 104 -12.21 5.60 10.69
CA SER A 104 -12.68 6.68 9.83
C SER A 104 -12.11 6.61 8.42
N MET A 105 -10.86 6.16 8.23
CA MET A 105 -10.30 5.92 6.90
C MET A 105 -10.94 4.71 6.22
N LEU A 106 -11.23 3.65 6.98
CA LEU A 106 -11.88 2.46 6.46
C LEU A 106 -13.34 2.71 6.04
N SER A 107 -14.07 3.57 6.76
CA SER A 107 -15.45 3.92 6.42
C SER A 107 -15.56 4.72 5.12
N ALA A 108 -14.48 5.40 4.71
CA ALA A 108 -14.44 6.27 3.53
C ALA A 108 -13.82 5.61 2.30
N CYS A 109 -13.01 4.56 2.44
CA CYS A 109 -12.29 4.00 1.30
C CYS A 109 -13.12 2.99 0.50
N GLY A 110 -12.88 2.94 -0.82
CA GLY A 110 -13.45 1.93 -1.72
C GLY A 110 -12.75 0.59 -1.63
N ALA A 111 -11.46 0.60 -1.26
CA ALA A 111 -10.66 -0.59 -0.97
C ALA A 111 -9.50 -0.24 -0.03
N CYS A 112 -9.04 -1.25 0.72
CA CYS A 112 -7.77 -1.18 1.44
C CYS A 112 -6.90 -2.36 0.99
N VAL A 113 -5.77 -2.05 0.33
CA VAL A 113 -4.82 -3.04 -0.16
C VAL A 113 -3.72 -3.20 0.88
N LEU A 114 -3.67 -4.36 1.51
CA LEU A 114 -2.69 -4.72 2.52
C LEU A 114 -1.54 -5.45 1.83
N VAL A 115 -0.38 -4.83 1.83
CA VAL A 115 0.84 -5.43 1.29
C VAL A 115 1.73 -5.85 2.44
N SER A 116 2.01 -7.14 2.51
CA SER A 116 2.96 -7.72 3.46
C SER A 116 4.19 -8.21 2.72
N TRP A 117 5.31 -8.25 3.41
CA TRP A 117 6.55 -8.86 2.94
C TRP A 117 6.91 -10.05 3.81
N LEU A 118 7.76 -10.93 3.28
CA LEU A 118 8.16 -12.17 3.95
C LEU A 118 9.65 -12.11 4.29
N PRO A 119 10.01 -11.95 5.57
CA PRO A 119 11.40 -12.05 5.98
C PRO A 119 11.91 -13.46 5.75
N GLN A 120 13.16 -13.57 5.34
CA GLN A 120 13.88 -14.83 5.28
C GLN A 120 14.53 -15.19 6.61
N PHE A 121 14.94 -14.15 7.33
CA PHE A 121 15.53 -14.30 8.64
C PHE A 121 14.44 -14.58 9.69
N ASP A 122 14.54 -15.72 10.34
CA ASP A 122 13.63 -16.17 11.41
C ASP A 122 14.24 -16.05 12.83
N GLY A 123 15.47 -15.54 12.93
CA GLY A 123 16.20 -15.43 14.18
C GLY A 123 16.92 -16.72 14.62
N ALA A 124 16.73 -17.81 13.91
CA ALA A 124 17.33 -19.10 14.21
C ALA A 124 18.63 -19.31 13.40
N GLY A 125 19.75 -18.93 13.91
CA GLY A 125 21.02 -19.19 13.26
C GLY A 125 22.19 -18.76 14.14
N ASP A 126 23.17 -19.65 14.34
CA ASP A 126 24.29 -19.42 15.25
C ASP A 126 25.51 -18.75 14.62
N GLU A 127 25.57 -18.62 13.30
CA GLU A 127 26.71 -18.01 12.63
C GLU A 127 26.48 -16.55 12.28
N GLU A 128 27.35 -15.66 12.75
CA GLU A 128 27.25 -14.20 12.56
C GLU A 128 27.27 -13.79 11.06
N ILE A 129 28.05 -14.50 10.22
CA ILE A 129 28.10 -14.28 8.78
C ILE A 129 26.79 -14.69 8.10
N ALA A 130 26.18 -15.80 8.51
CA ALA A 130 24.90 -16.24 7.99
C ALA A 130 23.79 -15.24 8.35
N LYS A 131 23.79 -14.72 9.58
CA LYS A 131 22.87 -13.67 10.03
C LYS A 131 23.01 -12.38 9.23
N SER A 132 24.24 -11.91 8.97
CA SER A 132 24.48 -10.69 8.19
C SER A 132 23.94 -10.82 6.77
N LYS A 133 24.17 -11.95 6.10
CA LYS A 133 23.65 -12.21 4.76
C LYS A 133 22.11 -12.29 4.73
N GLN A 134 21.50 -12.91 5.73
CA GLN A 134 20.05 -13.01 5.84
C GLN A 134 19.40 -11.64 6.06
N ILE A 135 20.00 -10.79 6.90
CA ILE A 135 19.56 -9.40 7.10
C ILE A 135 19.62 -8.62 5.79
N GLN A 136 20.70 -8.79 5.01
CA GLN A 136 20.82 -8.16 3.70
C GLN A 136 19.71 -8.62 2.74
N ILE A 137 19.42 -9.92 2.69
CA ILE A 137 18.35 -10.46 1.86
C ILE A 137 16.99 -9.90 2.31
N ASP A 138 16.73 -9.79 3.60
CA ASP A 138 15.50 -9.20 4.15
C ASP A 138 15.35 -7.72 3.78
N GLN A 139 16.44 -6.96 3.75
CA GLN A 139 16.44 -5.58 3.26
C GLN A 139 16.07 -5.50 1.77
N GLU A 140 16.58 -6.41 0.95
CA GLU A 140 16.24 -6.53 -0.47
C GLU A 140 14.76 -6.93 -0.66
N HIS A 141 14.25 -7.87 0.13
CA HIS A 141 12.83 -8.24 0.10
C HIS A 141 11.91 -7.08 0.49
N LEU A 142 12.31 -6.31 1.52
CA LEU A 142 11.57 -5.13 1.93
C LEU A 142 11.60 -4.03 0.85
N ALA A 143 12.75 -3.81 0.22
CA ALA A 143 12.91 -2.85 -0.89
C ALA A 143 12.05 -3.26 -2.09
N ALA A 144 12.06 -4.54 -2.47
CA ALA A 144 11.25 -5.09 -3.56
C ALA A 144 9.74 -4.92 -3.28
N ALA A 145 9.29 -5.26 -2.07
CA ALA A 145 7.91 -5.04 -1.66
C ALA A 145 7.53 -3.56 -1.65
N SER A 146 8.47 -2.66 -1.31
CA SER A 146 8.25 -1.21 -1.36
C SER A 146 8.14 -0.70 -2.80
N ALA A 147 8.93 -1.24 -3.73
CA ALA A 147 8.81 -0.95 -5.16
C ALA A 147 7.44 -1.40 -5.70
N TYR A 148 6.96 -2.59 -5.29
CA TYR A 148 5.61 -3.05 -5.59
C TYR A 148 4.54 -2.04 -5.14
N VAL A 149 4.61 -1.57 -3.88
CA VAL A 149 3.64 -0.58 -3.36
C VAL A 149 3.71 0.73 -4.14
N GLN A 150 4.90 1.19 -4.51
CA GLN A 150 5.06 2.42 -5.32
C GLN A 150 4.44 2.24 -6.71
N ASN A 151 4.69 1.11 -7.40
CA ASN A 151 4.07 0.81 -8.68
C ASN A 151 2.54 0.83 -8.57
N LEU A 152 1.98 0.15 -7.56
CA LEU A 152 0.54 0.13 -7.30
C LEU A 152 -0.03 1.54 -7.14
N MET A 153 0.61 2.41 -6.35
CA MET A 153 0.13 3.77 -6.14
C MET A 153 0.21 4.63 -7.40
N LEU A 154 1.20 4.43 -8.26
CA LEU A 154 1.30 5.14 -9.54
C LEU A 154 0.18 4.71 -10.50
N LEU A 155 -0.08 3.41 -10.60
CA LEU A 155 -1.16 2.86 -11.43
C LEU A 155 -2.53 3.35 -10.97
N LEU A 156 -2.80 3.31 -9.66
CA LEU A 156 -4.05 3.85 -9.10
C LEU A 156 -4.18 5.37 -9.32
N THR A 157 -3.07 6.11 -9.25
CA THR A 157 -3.06 7.55 -9.58
C THR A 157 -3.39 7.79 -11.05
N ALA A 158 -2.84 6.98 -11.97
CA ALA A 158 -3.16 7.04 -13.40
C ALA A 158 -4.64 6.75 -13.68
N ALA A 159 -5.28 5.96 -12.81
CA ALA A 159 -6.72 5.68 -12.84
C ALA A 159 -7.57 6.73 -12.08
N ASN A 160 -7.00 7.88 -11.70
CA ASN A 160 -7.63 8.95 -10.91
C ASN A 160 -8.11 8.52 -9.52
N MET A 161 -7.59 7.44 -8.97
CA MET A 161 -7.90 7.01 -7.60
C MET A 161 -7.01 7.74 -6.59
N GLY A 162 -7.60 8.22 -5.50
CA GLY A 162 -6.86 8.73 -4.36
C GLY A 162 -6.17 7.61 -3.59
N THR A 163 -4.94 7.83 -3.12
CA THR A 163 -4.21 6.82 -2.35
C THR A 163 -3.55 7.40 -1.10
N TYR A 164 -3.54 6.58 -0.04
CA TYR A 164 -2.78 6.83 1.17
C TYR A 164 -2.03 5.58 1.61
N TRP A 165 -0.71 5.62 1.60
CA TRP A 165 0.13 4.59 2.21
C TRP A 165 0.24 4.84 3.71
N SER A 166 -0.38 3.99 4.51
CA SER A 166 -0.22 3.92 5.96
C SER A 166 0.72 2.77 6.33
N SER A 167 1.49 2.96 7.39
CA SER A 167 2.25 1.85 8.00
C SER A 167 1.35 0.78 8.65
N GLY A 168 0.03 1.04 8.75
CA GLY A 168 -0.97 0.07 9.14
C GLY A 168 -1.51 0.21 10.58
N GLY A 169 -0.77 0.79 11.52
CA GLY A 169 -1.24 0.87 12.90
C GLY A 169 -1.64 -0.51 13.46
N GLN A 170 -2.88 -0.66 13.95
CA GLN A 170 -3.42 -1.91 14.47
C GLN A 170 -3.42 -3.07 13.48
N PHE A 171 -3.43 -2.81 12.17
CA PHE A 171 -3.25 -3.87 11.17
C PHE A 171 -1.93 -4.64 11.30
N ARG A 172 -0.93 -4.09 12.00
CA ARG A 172 0.36 -4.75 12.26
C ARG A 172 0.34 -5.69 13.45
N THR A 173 -0.70 -5.66 14.29
CA THR A 173 -0.82 -6.60 15.40
C THR A 173 -1.02 -8.02 14.87
N ARG A 174 -0.42 -9.01 15.54
CA ARG A 174 -0.55 -10.40 15.12
C ARG A 174 -2.02 -10.82 15.08
N GLU A 175 -2.80 -10.42 16.08
CA GLU A 175 -4.22 -10.69 16.16
C GLU A 175 -4.98 -10.21 14.93
N MET A 176 -4.75 -8.94 14.50
CA MET A 176 -5.43 -8.43 13.31
C MET A 176 -4.94 -9.08 12.02
N MET A 177 -3.64 -9.35 11.92
CA MET A 177 -3.11 -10.06 10.75
C MET A 177 -3.73 -11.46 10.61
N ASP A 178 -3.90 -12.18 11.70
CA ASP A 178 -4.53 -13.51 11.68
C ASP A 178 -6.03 -13.42 11.33
N ARG A 179 -6.76 -12.43 11.87
CA ARG A 179 -8.16 -12.15 11.47
C ARG A 179 -8.30 -11.87 9.96
N LEU A 180 -7.28 -11.29 9.34
CA LEU A 180 -7.25 -10.96 7.92
C LEU A 180 -6.55 -12.02 7.06
N SER A 181 -6.33 -13.22 7.60
CA SER A 181 -5.66 -14.34 6.91
C SER A 181 -4.25 -14.02 6.44
N MET A 182 -3.52 -13.20 7.22
CA MET A 182 -2.13 -12.86 6.98
C MET A 182 -1.24 -13.57 8.02
N SER A 183 -1.16 -14.90 7.93
CA SER A 183 -0.39 -15.74 8.86
C SER A 183 1.11 -15.43 8.88
N ALA A 184 1.79 -15.81 9.96
CA ALA A 184 3.25 -15.76 10.03
C ALA A 184 3.89 -16.57 8.88
N PRO A 185 5.09 -16.20 8.38
CA PRO A 185 5.99 -15.15 8.91
C PRO A 185 5.76 -13.75 8.32
N ARG A 186 4.64 -13.49 7.66
CA ARG A 186 4.35 -12.22 7.01
C ARG A 186 4.45 -11.03 7.98
N GLN A 187 5.02 -9.93 7.49
CA GLN A 187 5.04 -8.64 8.17
C GLN A 187 4.35 -7.59 7.30
N LEU A 188 3.41 -6.85 7.86
CA LEU A 188 2.72 -5.79 7.12
C LEU A 188 3.69 -4.65 6.80
N LEU A 189 3.85 -4.35 5.51
CA LEU A 189 4.59 -3.20 5.01
C LEU A 189 3.70 -1.98 4.87
N ALA A 190 2.55 -2.16 4.22
CA ALA A 190 1.67 -1.07 3.84
C ALA A 190 0.20 -1.47 3.95
N ALA A 191 -0.61 -0.55 4.45
CA ALA A 191 -2.03 -0.50 4.21
C ALA A 191 -2.28 0.68 3.25
N VAL A 192 -2.59 0.37 1.99
CA VAL A 192 -2.90 1.37 0.96
C VAL A 192 -4.40 1.56 0.92
N PHE A 193 -4.87 2.68 1.48
CA PHE A 193 -6.26 3.09 1.40
C PHE A 193 -6.51 3.67 0.01
N VAL A 194 -7.51 3.17 -0.68
CA VAL A 194 -7.87 3.56 -2.05
C VAL A 194 -9.23 4.25 -2.02
N GLU A 195 -9.25 5.50 -2.45
CA GLU A 195 -10.47 6.28 -2.65
C GLU A 195 -10.91 6.15 -4.11
N PHE A 196 -12.16 5.76 -4.32
CA PHE A 196 -12.73 5.74 -5.66
C PHE A 196 -13.14 7.15 -6.10
N PRO A 197 -12.99 7.52 -7.39
CA PRO A 197 -13.32 8.86 -7.85
C PRO A 197 -14.75 9.27 -7.55
N GLU A 198 -15.68 8.32 -7.63
CA GLU A 198 -17.12 8.54 -7.45
C GLU A 198 -17.50 8.77 -5.97
N THR A 199 -16.63 8.41 -5.01
CA THR A 199 -16.90 8.63 -3.57
C THR A 199 -16.38 9.97 -3.06
N ASN A 200 -15.82 10.78 -3.94
CA ASN A 200 -15.29 12.10 -3.61
C ASN A 200 -16.45 13.12 -3.54
N GLY A 201 -16.91 13.43 -2.34
CA GLY A 201 -18.05 14.34 -2.14
C GLY A 201 -18.17 14.78 -0.69
N ASP A 202 -19.32 15.35 -0.34
CA ASP A 202 -19.60 15.97 0.97
C ASP A 202 -19.50 15.00 2.16
N ALA A 203 -19.63 13.68 1.92
CA ALA A 203 -19.52 12.65 2.94
C ALA A 203 -18.09 12.31 3.35
N THR A 204 -17.07 12.85 2.64
CA THR A 204 -15.66 12.55 2.89
C THR A 204 -14.82 13.80 3.02
N GLN A 205 -13.85 13.76 3.94
CA GLN A 205 -12.86 14.81 4.09
C GLN A 205 -11.49 14.34 3.59
N ARG A 206 -10.92 14.97 2.59
CA ARG A 206 -9.55 14.79 2.16
C ARG A 206 -8.59 15.60 3.02
N VAL A 207 -7.58 14.92 3.59
CA VAL A 207 -6.50 15.56 4.34
C VAL A 207 -5.19 15.34 3.59
N PRO A 208 -4.52 16.40 3.09
CA PRO A 208 -3.26 16.28 2.39
C PRO A 208 -2.15 15.73 3.31
N GLY A 209 -1.14 15.10 2.72
CA GLY A 209 0.03 14.62 3.44
C GLY A 209 0.84 15.78 4.03
N LYS A 210 1.24 15.68 5.29
CA LYS A 210 1.99 16.74 6.00
C LYS A 210 3.31 17.13 5.35
N LEU A 211 3.95 16.20 4.61
CA LEU A 211 5.24 16.39 3.98
C LEU A 211 5.14 16.59 2.46
N ALA A 212 3.95 16.90 1.93
CA ALA A 212 3.74 17.05 0.49
C ALA A 212 4.67 18.11 -0.13
N ASP A 213 4.86 19.21 0.60
CA ASP A 213 5.64 20.37 0.15
C ASP A 213 7.02 20.47 0.85
N ALA A 214 7.37 19.53 1.73
CA ALA A 214 8.63 19.53 2.48
C ALA A 214 9.75 18.82 1.69
N ARG A 215 10.05 19.31 0.47
CA ARG A 215 11.11 18.77 -0.36
C ARG A 215 12.29 19.74 -0.42
N ALA A 216 13.49 19.22 -0.17
CA ALA A 216 14.71 19.97 -0.37
C ALA A 216 15.01 20.18 -1.87
N ASN A 217 15.82 21.18 -2.19
CA ASN A 217 16.34 21.37 -3.54
C ASN A 217 17.22 20.18 -3.94
N LEU A 218 17.30 19.92 -5.25
CA LEU A 218 18.02 18.77 -5.82
C LEU A 218 19.49 18.72 -5.37
N GLU A 219 20.14 19.87 -5.35
CA GLU A 219 21.53 20.06 -4.94
C GLU A 219 21.87 19.64 -3.49
N HIS A 220 20.87 19.46 -2.65
CA HIS A 220 21.08 19.03 -1.26
C HIS A 220 21.11 17.50 -1.08
N TRP A 221 20.76 16.74 -2.10
CA TRP A 221 20.66 15.29 -1.99
C TRP A 221 21.10 14.52 -3.24
N MET A 222 21.58 15.22 -4.28
CA MET A 222 22.09 14.62 -5.51
C MET A 222 23.46 15.18 -5.84
N ASP A 223 24.43 14.30 -6.03
CA ASP A 223 25.77 14.61 -6.50
C ASP A 223 26.05 13.92 -7.84
N VAL A 224 26.78 14.62 -8.71
CA VAL A 224 27.30 14.04 -9.96
C VAL A 224 28.78 13.74 -9.73
N VAL A 225 29.09 12.44 -9.69
CA VAL A 225 30.47 12.00 -9.54
C VAL A 225 31.21 12.14 -10.88
N GLN A 226 32.30 12.90 -10.90
CA GLN A 226 33.25 12.98 -12.01
C GLN A 226 34.51 12.19 -11.62
N LEU A 227 34.87 11.16 -12.42
CA LEU A 227 36.06 10.33 -12.24
C LEU A 227 37.19 10.80 -13.14
#